data_154b8690901144bee454e22e9ce80f2e
#
_entry.id   154b8690901144bee454e22e9ce80f2e
#
_cell.length_a   1.000
_cell.length_b   1.000
_cell.length_c   1.000
_cell.angle_alpha   90.00
_cell.angle_beta   90.00
_cell.angle_gamma   90.00
#
_symmetry.space_group_name_H-M   'P 1'
#
loop_
_entity.id
_entity.type
_entity.pdbx_description
1 polymer ?
#
loop_
_entity_poly.entity_id
_entity_poly.type
_entity_poly.pdbx_seq_one_letter_code
_entity_poly.pdbx_strand_id
1 'polypeptide(L)'
;MAKTLFMYVCILCTLLLLPSCEKVVLDDETVVSGSPADKDANLRVTVFQIENTPFGNITRAEKSVSDACTRLNFAIYNKEGTRVKQVNQTSAEADFGKASFQLEHGDYLLVVVGHSSNGNPTMTDPTCIKFTNAQGFTDTFICSGTVTIADDPIDYKVSLDRIVALCRFVITDDYPSDVTKLRFYYTGGSGAFDATTGLGCVNSKQEVKFDVTATQKQFDLYTFLHDTTGTIHLTVTALDASGVENYHREFDVPMQQNYITWLSGAFFNGSGSSSTDVTKVTVNTDWAGENHITF
;
A
#
# COMPACT_ATOMS: atom_id res chain seq x y z
N MET A 1 21.88 37.14 55.44
CA MET A 1 20.54 37.13 54.80
C MET A 1 20.57 37.45 53.29
N ALA A 2 21.46 38.26 52.76
CA ALA A 2 21.51 38.58 51.32
C ALA A 2 21.97 37.43 50.39
N LYS A 3 22.84 36.52 50.84
CA LYS A 3 23.36 35.40 50.04
C LYS A 3 22.33 34.25 49.82
N THR A 4 21.44 34.06 50.79
CA THR A 4 20.37 33.03 50.70
C THR A 4 19.22 33.47 49.80
N LEU A 5 18.93 34.76 49.76
CA LEU A 5 17.88 35.30 48.88
C LEU A 5 18.30 35.23 47.40
N PHE A 6 19.58 35.43 47.07
CA PHE A 6 20.11 35.34 45.71
C PHE A 6 20.06 33.91 45.16
N MET A 7 20.28 32.92 46.04
CA MET A 7 20.23 31.50 45.65
C MET A 7 18.78 31.03 45.32
N TYR A 8 17.78 31.56 46.02
CA TYR A 8 16.36 31.25 45.71
C TYR A 8 15.86 31.92 44.44
N VAL A 9 16.35 33.12 44.12
CA VAL A 9 15.98 33.82 42.87
C VAL A 9 16.62 33.11 41.65
N CYS A 10 17.85 32.59 41.77
CA CYS A 10 18.49 31.82 40.70
C CYS A 10 17.81 30.44 40.48
N ILE A 11 17.31 29.79 41.55
CA ILE A 11 16.60 28.51 41.43
C ILE A 11 15.22 28.73 40.83
N LEU A 12 14.55 29.86 41.07
CA LEU A 12 13.24 30.18 40.48
C LEU A 12 13.36 30.58 39.01
N CYS A 13 14.48 31.17 38.57
CA CYS A 13 14.70 31.47 37.14
C CYS A 13 15.10 30.26 36.28
N THR A 14 15.66 29.19 36.87
CA THR A 14 16.02 27.98 36.12
C THR A 14 14.85 27.03 35.87
N LEU A 15 13.69 27.24 36.51
CA LEU A 15 12.49 26.44 36.29
C LEU A 15 11.60 26.93 35.13
N LEU A 16 11.96 28.04 34.48
CA LEU A 16 11.14 28.65 33.39
C LEU A 16 11.73 28.49 31.99
N LEU A 17 12.79 27.69 31.83
CA LEU A 17 13.35 27.38 30.51
C LEU A 17 13.24 25.88 30.22
N LEU A 18 12.00 25.35 30.25
CA LEU A 18 11.68 24.17 29.49
C LEU A 18 11.46 24.64 28.04
N PRO A 19 12.28 24.24 27.07
CA PRO A 19 11.87 24.35 25.70
C PRO A 19 10.66 23.42 25.58
N SER A 20 9.47 23.99 25.52
CA SER A 20 8.31 23.33 24.94
C SER A 20 8.70 23.03 23.50
N CYS A 21 9.17 21.80 23.23
CA CYS A 21 9.04 21.23 21.91
C CYS A 21 7.54 21.11 21.67
N GLU A 22 6.93 22.18 21.22
CA GLU A 22 5.69 22.07 20.45
C GLU A 22 6.04 21.18 19.27
N LYS A 23 5.61 19.93 19.39
CA LYS A 23 5.40 19.09 18.22
C LYS A 23 4.50 19.93 17.32
N VAL A 24 5.05 20.41 16.20
CA VAL A 24 4.24 20.92 15.11
C VAL A 24 3.38 19.74 14.70
N VAL A 25 2.20 19.64 15.27
CA VAL A 25 1.10 18.89 14.70
C VAL A 25 0.79 19.71 13.47
N LEU A 26 1.29 19.23 12.32
CA LEU A 26 0.71 19.62 11.05
C LEU A 26 -0.75 19.17 11.16
N ASP A 27 -1.64 20.10 11.44
CA ASP A 27 -3.07 19.92 11.23
C ASP A 27 -3.28 19.72 9.72
N ASP A 28 -2.96 18.50 9.25
CA ASP A 28 -3.36 17.99 7.95
C ASP A 28 -4.59 17.11 8.15
N GLU A 29 -5.60 17.65 8.80
CA GLU A 29 -6.86 16.95 8.93
C GLU A 29 -8.06 17.90 8.98
N THR A 30 -8.55 18.26 7.81
CA THR A 30 -9.98 18.18 7.63
C THR A 30 -10.33 16.80 7.07
N VAL A 31 -10.14 15.75 7.87
CA VAL A 31 -10.79 14.47 7.64
C VAL A 31 -12.27 14.69 7.91
N VAL A 32 -13.01 15.01 6.89
CA VAL A 32 -14.47 14.92 6.93
C VAL A 32 -14.78 13.42 6.89
N SER A 33 -15.03 12.83 8.06
CA SER A 33 -15.64 11.52 8.19
C SER A 33 -16.93 11.55 7.36
N GLY A 34 -17.01 10.67 6.34
CA GLY A 34 -18.15 10.62 5.44
C GLY A 34 -19.44 10.35 6.21
N SER A 35 -20.25 11.38 6.36
CA SER A 35 -21.60 11.26 6.91
C SER A 35 -22.59 10.95 5.79
N PRO A 36 -23.70 10.24 6.07
CA PRO A 36 -24.63 9.79 5.04
C PRO A 36 -25.20 10.99 4.26
N ALA A 37 -25.07 10.89 2.93
CA ALA A 37 -25.65 11.75 1.90
C ALA A 37 -25.88 13.21 2.36
N ASP A 38 -24.80 13.98 2.37
CA ASP A 38 -24.91 15.43 2.56
C ASP A 38 -25.85 15.96 1.46
N LYS A 39 -26.98 16.57 1.88
CA LYS A 39 -28.01 17.07 0.95
C LYS A 39 -27.47 18.12 0.01
N ASP A 40 -26.36 18.76 0.39
CA ASP A 40 -25.72 19.82 -0.36
C ASP A 40 -24.57 19.34 -1.25
N ALA A 41 -24.25 18.02 -1.24
CA ALA A 41 -23.19 17.45 -2.07
C ALA A 41 -23.53 17.53 -3.55
N ASN A 42 -22.61 18.09 -4.34
CA ASN A 42 -22.73 18.17 -5.80
C ASN A 42 -21.89 17.12 -6.53
N LEU A 43 -21.06 16.32 -5.83
CA LEU A 43 -20.40 15.14 -6.37
C LEU A 43 -20.62 13.97 -5.41
N ARG A 44 -21.22 12.88 -5.91
CA ARG A 44 -21.35 11.61 -5.20
C ARG A 44 -20.58 10.54 -5.95
N VAL A 45 -19.61 9.92 -5.30
CA VAL A 45 -18.76 8.88 -5.87
C VAL A 45 -19.17 7.53 -5.29
N THR A 46 -19.42 6.54 -6.14
CA THR A 46 -19.71 5.17 -5.73
C THR A 46 -18.73 4.21 -6.39
N VAL A 47 -17.96 3.48 -5.59
CA VAL A 47 -17.17 2.34 -6.06
C VAL A 47 -18.11 1.16 -6.19
N PHE A 48 -18.42 0.77 -7.42
CA PHE A 48 -19.38 -0.30 -7.68
C PHE A 48 -18.71 -1.63 -7.98
N GLN A 49 -17.44 -1.61 -8.42
CA GLN A 49 -16.71 -2.78 -8.86
C GLN A 49 -15.19 -2.59 -8.65
N ILE A 50 -14.52 -3.70 -8.36
CA ILE A 50 -13.07 -3.83 -8.51
C ILE A 50 -12.88 -4.77 -9.70
N GLU A 51 -12.25 -4.26 -10.77
CA GLU A 51 -12.03 -5.06 -11.96
C GLU A 51 -10.91 -6.06 -11.73
N ASN A 52 -11.32 -7.32 -11.66
CA ASN A 52 -10.44 -8.45 -11.88
C ASN A 52 -10.53 -8.81 -13.36
N THR A 53 -9.51 -8.51 -14.14
CA THR A 53 -9.49 -8.88 -15.56
C THR A 53 -9.02 -10.33 -15.70
N PRO A 54 -9.90 -11.31 -15.97
CA PRO A 54 -9.46 -12.65 -16.27
C PRO A 54 -9.12 -12.75 -17.77
N PHE A 55 -7.94 -13.23 -18.09
CA PHE A 55 -7.67 -13.74 -19.42
C PHE A 55 -8.30 -15.13 -19.60
N GLY A 56 -9.31 -15.21 -20.46
CA GLY A 56 -9.86 -16.46 -20.98
C GLY A 56 -11.02 -17.06 -20.18
N ASN A 57 -12.24 -16.90 -20.73
CA ASN A 57 -13.53 -17.48 -20.29
C ASN A 57 -14.10 -17.01 -18.94
N ILE A 58 -14.74 -15.96 -19.06
CA ILE A 58 -15.90 -15.28 -18.51
C ILE A 58 -16.74 -16.13 -17.53
N THR A 59 -16.48 -15.96 -16.26
CA THR A 59 -17.50 -15.69 -15.27
C THR A 59 -16.96 -14.61 -14.34
N ARG A 60 -17.40 -13.36 -14.55
CA ARG A 60 -17.17 -12.27 -13.59
C ARG A 60 -17.86 -12.67 -12.29
N ALA A 61 -17.09 -13.18 -11.35
CA ALA A 61 -17.52 -13.17 -9.96
C ALA A 61 -17.36 -11.71 -9.50
N GLU A 62 -18.46 -10.98 -9.43
CA GLU A 62 -18.50 -9.65 -8.81
C GLU A 62 -18.15 -9.85 -7.33
N LYS A 63 -16.91 -9.59 -6.95
CA LYS A 63 -16.53 -9.46 -5.53
C LYS A 63 -17.05 -8.12 -5.03
N SER A 64 -17.65 -8.13 -3.84
CA SER A 64 -17.96 -6.86 -3.19
C SER A 64 -16.67 -6.09 -2.92
N VAL A 65 -16.75 -4.78 -2.88
CA VAL A 65 -15.56 -3.93 -2.61
C VAL A 65 -14.90 -4.32 -1.29
N SER A 66 -15.68 -4.67 -0.27
CA SER A 66 -15.21 -5.12 1.04
C SER A 66 -14.52 -6.49 1.03
N ASP A 67 -14.74 -7.33 0.01
CA ASP A 67 -14.03 -8.62 -0.14
C ASP A 67 -12.63 -8.43 -0.74
N ALA A 68 -12.40 -7.31 -1.45
CA ALA A 68 -11.15 -7.03 -2.13
C ALA A 68 -10.22 -6.11 -1.31
N CYS A 69 -10.78 -5.16 -0.57
CA CYS A 69 -10.00 -4.23 0.24
C CYS A 69 -10.73 -3.84 1.53
N THR A 70 -9.96 -3.47 2.55
CA THR A 70 -10.49 -3.04 3.84
C THR A 70 -10.47 -1.53 4.03
N ARG A 71 -9.89 -0.79 3.10
CA ARG A 71 -9.78 0.67 3.11
C ARG A 71 -10.01 1.26 1.73
N LEU A 72 -10.69 2.40 1.70
CA LEU A 72 -10.83 3.25 0.54
C LEU A 72 -10.40 4.67 0.89
N ASN A 73 -9.62 5.27 0.02
CA ASN A 73 -9.18 6.66 0.15
C ASN A 73 -9.60 7.41 -1.10
N PHE A 74 -10.43 8.42 -0.94
CA PHE A 74 -10.89 9.30 -2.00
C PHE A 74 -10.16 10.63 -1.86
N ALA A 75 -9.57 11.13 -2.93
CA ALA A 75 -8.95 12.45 -2.97
C ALA A 75 -9.38 13.23 -4.20
N ILE A 76 -9.62 14.50 -4.02
CA ILE A 76 -9.96 15.44 -5.08
C ILE A 76 -8.83 16.47 -5.18
N TYR A 77 -8.32 16.67 -6.39
CA TYR A 77 -7.26 17.64 -6.67
C TYR A 77 -7.77 18.67 -7.69
N ASN A 78 -7.36 19.93 -7.49
CA ASN A 78 -7.60 20.98 -8.47
C ASN A 78 -6.64 20.86 -9.69
N LYS A 79 -6.75 21.75 -10.66
CA LYS A 79 -5.91 21.77 -11.87
C LYS A 79 -4.41 21.93 -11.60
N GLU A 80 -4.07 22.53 -10.47
CA GLU A 80 -2.68 22.73 -10.02
C GLU A 80 -2.12 21.48 -9.30
N GLY A 81 -2.90 20.40 -9.17
CA GLY A 81 -2.51 19.20 -8.46
C GLY A 81 -2.60 19.33 -6.93
N THR A 82 -3.17 20.42 -6.43
CA THR A 82 -3.38 20.60 -4.99
C THR A 82 -4.60 19.83 -4.54
N ARG A 83 -4.45 19.01 -3.49
CA ARG A 83 -5.56 18.28 -2.89
C ARG A 83 -6.53 19.25 -2.20
N VAL A 84 -7.79 19.28 -2.64
CA VAL A 84 -8.83 20.14 -2.09
C VAL A 84 -9.79 19.41 -1.14
N LYS A 85 -9.96 18.10 -1.32
CA LYS A 85 -10.78 17.24 -0.44
C LYS A 85 -10.17 15.86 -0.32
N GLN A 86 -10.40 15.20 0.83
CA GLN A 86 -10.07 13.80 1.06
C GLN A 86 -11.10 13.15 1.97
N VAL A 87 -11.47 11.91 1.69
CA VAL A 87 -12.26 11.03 2.55
C VAL A 87 -11.55 9.70 2.66
N ASN A 88 -11.37 9.19 3.88
CA ASN A 88 -10.80 7.89 4.14
C ASN A 88 -11.86 7.02 4.81
N GLN A 89 -12.04 5.80 4.31
CA GLN A 89 -13.03 4.85 4.81
C GLN A 89 -12.38 3.52 5.18
N THR A 90 -13.01 2.84 6.13
CA THR A 90 -12.72 1.45 6.47
C THR A 90 -13.93 0.58 6.17
N SER A 91 -13.72 -0.70 5.91
CA SER A 91 -14.79 -1.66 5.59
C SER A 91 -15.81 -1.87 6.73
N ALA A 92 -15.53 -1.34 7.93
CA ALA A 92 -16.47 -1.33 9.05
C ALA A 92 -17.54 -0.23 8.95
N GLU A 93 -17.37 0.74 8.06
CA GLU A 93 -18.30 1.86 7.89
C GLU A 93 -19.48 1.45 7.00
N ALA A 94 -20.69 1.90 7.37
CA ALA A 94 -21.92 1.52 6.69
C ALA A 94 -22.00 2.03 5.24
N ASP A 95 -21.31 3.12 4.94
CA ASP A 95 -21.23 3.77 3.63
C ASP A 95 -19.95 3.44 2.88
N PHE A 96 -19.23 2.38 3.28
CA PHE A 96 -18.01 1.92 2.61
C PHE A 96 -18.23 1.77 1.10
N GLY A 97 -17.41 2.46 0.32
CA GLY A 97 -17.53 2.54 -1.13
C GLY A 97 -18.32 3.75 -1.64
N LYS A 98 -18.83 4.62 -0.75
CA LYS A 98 -19.57 5.82 -1.14
C LYS A 98 -18.99 7.05 -0.48
N ALA A 99 -18.67 8.08 -1.26
CA ALA A 99 -18.19 9.37 -0.76
C ALA A 99 -18.94 10.51 -1.42
N SER A 100 -19.21 11.57 -0.65
CA SER A 100 -19.91 12.77 -1.11
C SER A 100 -19.04 14.00 -0.89
N PHE A 101 -19.04 14.91 -1.86
CA PHE A 101 -18.25 16.14 -1.83
C PHE A 101 -19.08 17.34 -2.23
N GLN A 102 -18.82 18.46 -1.57
CA GLN A 102 -19.24 19.78 -1.99
C GLN A 102 -18.03 20.51 -2.56
N LEU A 103 -18.05 20.84 -3.84
CA LEU A 103 -16.98 21.47 -4.60
C LEU A 103 -17.48 22.73 -5.30
N GLU A 104 -16.59 23.67 -5.58
CA GLU A 104 -16.87 24.81 -6.45
C GLU A 104 -16.94 24.35 -7.91
N HIS A 105 -17.50 25.17 -8.80
CA HIS A 105 -17.51 24.89 -10.24
C HIS A 105 -16.07 24.82 -10.77
N GLY A 106 -15.78 23.81 -11.57
CA GLY A 106 -14.45 23.62 -12.15
C GLY A 106 -14.13 22.17 -12.49
N ASP A 107 -12.91 21.96 -13.01
CA ASP A 107 -12.40 20.62 -13.32
C ASP A 107 -11.49 20.16 -12.20
N TYR A 108 -11.65 18.91 -11.83
CA TYR A 108 -10.93 18.25 -10.75
C TYR A 108 -10.43 16.89 -11.19
N LEU A 109 -9.31 16.45 -10.63
CA LEU A 109 -8.87 15.07 -10.69
C LEU A 109 -9.42 14.34 -9.46
N LEU A 110 -10.25 13.33 -9.68
CA LEU A 110 -10.66 12.36 -8.68
C LEU A 110 -9.67 11.21 -8.69
N VAL A 111 -9.16 10.84 -7.51
CA VAL A 111 -8.37 9.62 -7.28
C VAL A 111 -9.03 8.80 -6.18
N VAL A 112 -9.26 7.52 -6.45
CA VAL A 112 -9.77 6.55 -5.47
C VAL A 112 -8.76 5.43 -5.35
N VAL A 113 -8.32 5.13 -4.12
CA VAL A 113 -7.36 4.06 -3.82
C VAL A 113 -8.03 3.05 -2.90
N GLY A 114 -8.07 1.78 -3.33
CA GLY A 114 -8.52 0.64 -2.52
C GLY A 114 -7.34 -0.23 -2.08
N HIS A 115 -7.24 -0.56 -0.78
CA HIS A 115 -6.15 -1.37 -0.23
C HIS A 115 -6.50 -1.98 1.13
N SER A 116 -5.61 -2.83 1.69
CA SER A 116 -5.78 -3.43 3.03
C SER A 116 -4.60 -3.17 3.97
N SER A 117 -3.79 -2.14 3.70
CA SER A 117 -2.65 -1.73 4.55
C SER A 117 -3.10 -1.22 5.92
N ASN A 118 -2.21 -1.21 6.92
CA ASN A 118 -2.52 -0.83 8.31
C ASN A 118 -2.80 0.67 8.52
N GLY A 119 -2.64 1.51 7.50
CA GLY A 119 -2.89 2.95 7.57
C GLY A 119 -3.21 3.52 6.20
N ASN A 120 -3.59 4.79 6.15
CA ASN A 120 -3.90 5.46 4.90
C ASN A 120 -2.61 5.92 4.20
N PRO A 121 -2.53 5.85 2.85
CA PRO A 121 -1.41 6.40 2.12
C PRO A 121 -1.37 7.93 2.23
N THR A 122 -0.19 8.52 2.05
CA THR A 122 -0.06 9.96 1.87
C THR A 122 -0.46 10.32 0.44
N MET A 123 -1.53 11.11 0.31
CA MET A 123 -2.14 11.49 -0.96
C MET A 123 -2.08 13.02 -1.20
N THR A 124 -1.02 13.70 -0.78
CA THR A 124 -0.87 15.15 -0.98
C THR A 124 -0.60 15.52 -2.44
N ASP A 125 0.04 14.64 -3.18
CA ASP A 125 0.42 14.79 -4.58
C ASP A 125 -0.12 13.59 -5.38
N PRO A 126 -0.97 13.80 -6.40
CA PRO A 126 -1.54 12.69 -7.19
C PRO A 126 -0.49 11.95 -8.02
N THR A 127 0.65 12.58 -8.32
CA THR A 127 1.75 11.94 -9.05
C THR A 127 2.69 11.16 -8.14
N CYS A 128 2.47 11.20 -6.81
CA CYS A 128 3.30 10.47 -5.86
C CYS A 128 2.54 10.09 -4.58
N ILE A 129 1.62 9.14 -4.69
CA ILE A 129 0.88 8.57 -3.55
C ILE A 129 1.76 7.54 -2.84
N LYS A 130 1.98 7.71 -1.53
CA LYS A 130 3.03 6.98 -0.78
C LYS A 130 2.46 6.06 0.28
N PHE A 131 2.93 4.82 0.26
CA PHE A 131 2.87 3.89 1.39
C PHE A 131 4.23 3.82 2.10
N THR A 132 4.23 3.39 3.36
CA THR A 132 5.45 3.14 4.14
C THR A 132 5.53 1.67 4.54
N ASN A 133 6.73 1.18 4.86
CA ASN A 133 6.90 -0.19 5.38
C ASN A 133 6.06 -0.45 6.65
N ALA A 134 5.86 0.57 7.48
CA ALA A 134 5.04 0.44 8.69
C ALA A 134 3.54 0.24 8.40
N GLN A 135 3.05 0.74 7.26
CA GLN A 135 1.67 0.53 6.80
C GLN A 135 1.50 -0.85 6.16
N GLY A 136 2.58 -1.42 5.61
CA GLY A 136 2.58 -2.64 4.82
C GLY A 136 2.10 -2.40 3.39
N PHE A 137 2.62 -3.21 2.47
CA PHE A 137 2.20 -3.21 1.07
C PHE A 137 1.23 -4.36 0.87
N THR A 138 0.07 -4.08 0.30
CA THR A 138 -1.01 -5.05 0.09
C THR A 138 -1.52 -4.95 -1.34
N ASP A 139 -2.43 -5.83 -1.70
CA ASP A 139 -3.18 -5.69 -2.95
C ASP A 139 -3.79 -4.29 -3.02
N THR A 140 -3.49 -3.55 -4.09
CA THR A 140 -3.83 -2.13 -4.23
C THR A 140 -4.44 -1.87 -5.59
N PHE A 141 -5.55 -1.13 -5.55
CA PHE A 141 -6.39 -0.81 -6.69
C PHE A 141 -6.58 0.70 -6.79
N ILE A 142 -6.70 1.23 -8.00
CA ILE A 142 -6.99 2.65 -8.22
C ILE A 142 -8.07 2.89 -9.26
N CYS A 143 -8.71 4.05 -9.14
CA CYS A 143 -9.36 4.76 -10.23
C CYS A 143 -8.85 6.20 -10.22
N SER A 144 -8.52 6.72 -11.39
CA SER A 144 -8.11 8.11 -11.58
C SER A 144 -8.85 8.69 -12.79
N GLY A 145 -9.50 9.83 -12.62
CA GLY A 145 -10.28 10.43 -13.71
C GLY A 145 -10.65 11.89 -13.44
N THR A 146 -10.84 12.64 -14.52
CA THR A 146 -11.28 14.04 -14.45
C THR A 146 -12.79 14.11 -14.24
N VAL A 147 -13.23 14.99 -13.34
CA VAL A 147 -14.63 15.33 -13.07
C VAL A 147 -14.81 16.82 -13.21
N THR A 148 -15.81 17.25 -14.01
CA THR A 148 -16.18 18.65 -14.16
C THR A 148 -17.42 18.94 -13.32
N ILE A 149 -17.32 19.85 -12.38
CA ILE A 149 -18.43 20.31 -11.52
C ILE A 149 -19.07 21.54 -12.14
N ALA A 150 -20.36 21.45 -12.39
CA ALA A 150 -21.25 22.50 -12.91
C ALA A 150 -22.48 22.64 -12.00
N ASP A 151 -23.56 23.21 -12.52
CA ASP A 151 -24.78 23.49 -11.75
C ASP A 151 -25.51 22.23 -11.28
N ASP A 152 -25.49 21.14 -12.09
CA ASP A 152 -26.18 19.91 -11.77
C ASP A 152 -25.31 18.97 -10.92
N PRO A 153 -25.87 18.32 -9.87
CA PRO A 153 -25.15 17.29 -9.11
C PRO A 153 -24.78 16.07 -9.96
N ILE A 154 -23.62 15.48 -9.68
CA ILE A 154 -23.07 14.34 -10.40
C ILE A 154 -23.05 13.10 -9.51
N ASP A 155 -23.62 12.01 -9.98
CA ASP A 155 -23.45 10.67 -9.44
C ASP A 155 -22.41 9.92 -10.28
N TYR A 156 -21.18 9.79 -9.73
CA TYR A 156 -20.04 9.22 -10.44
C TYR A 156 -19.75 7.80 -9.95
N LYS A 157 -19.89 6.83 -10.84
CA LYS A 157 -19.60 5.42 -10.55
C LYS A 157 -18.20 5.08 -11.03
N VAL A 158 -17.39 4.47 -10.18
CA VAL A 158 -16.00 4.13 -10.48
C VAL A 158 -15.75 2.62 -10.32
N SER A 159 -14.95 2.08 -11.23
CA SER A 159 -14.31 0.78 -11.10
C SER A 159 -12.84 0.98 -10.72
N LEU A 160 -12.29 0.11 -9.89
CA LEU A 160 -10.88 0.18 -9.48
C LEU A 160 -10.08 -0.93 -10.16
N ASP A 161 -8.93 -0.55 -10.75
CA ASP A 161 -8.00 -1.45 -11.42
C ASP A 161 -6.80 -1.75 -10.52
N ARG A 162 -6.32 -3.01 -10.52
CA ARG A 162 -5.14 -3.41 -9.75
C ARG A 162 -3.86 -2.86 -10.37
N ILE A 163 -3.02 -2.25 -9.53
CA ILE A 163 -1.77 -1.60 -9.96
C ILE A 163 -0.49 -2.23 -9.39
N VAL A 164 -0.60 -3.22 -8.53
CA VAL A 164 0.55 -3.91 -7.94
C VAL A 164 0.95 -5.15 -8.72
N ALA A 165 2.21 -5.55 -8.55
CA ALA A 165 2.72 -6.88 -8.86
C ALA A 165 2.90 -7.66 -7.56
N LEU A 166 2.71 -8.98 -7.59
CA LEU A 166 2.87 -9.88 -6.45
C LEU A 166 3.99 -10.89 -6.71
N CYS A 167 5.02 -10.90 -5.84
CA CYS A 167 5.90 -12.06 -5.68
C CYS A 167 5.37 -12.93 -4.54
N ARG A 168 4.99 -14.15 -4.86
CA ARG A 168 4.55 -15.17 -3.90
C ARG A 168 5.69 -16.14 -3.63
N PHE A 169 6.38 -15.92 -2.51
CA PHE A 169 7.50 -16.77 -2.09
C PHE A 169 7.00 -18.01 -1.37
N VAL A 170 7.43 -19.20 -1.82
CA VAL A 170 6.98 -20.49 -1.26
C VAL A 170 8.17 -21.34 -0.87
N ILE A 171 8.26 -21.71 0.41
CA ILE A 171 9.26 -22.60 0.97
C ILE A 171 8.74 -24.03 0.94
N THR A 172 9.46 -24.93 0.25
CA THR A 172 9.01 -26.33 0.10
C THR A 172 9.62 -27.29 1.13
N ASP A 173 10.72 -26.90 1.77
CA ASP A 173 11.38 -27.69 2.81
C ASP A 173 10.92 -27.29 4.23
N ASP A 174 11.37 -28.05 5.22
CA ASP A 174 11.02 -27.81 6.61
C ASP A 174 11.88 -26.71 7.23
N TYR A 175 11.29 -25.96 8.16
CA TYR A 175 12.02 -24.95 8.92
C TYR A 175 12.96 -25.61 9.92
N PRO A 176 14.24 -25.19 9.97
CA PRO A 176 15.11 -25.49 11.09
C PRO A 176 14.50 -24.97 12.42
N SER A 177 14.74 -25.70 13.51
CA SER A 177 14.11 -25.41 14.81
C SER A 177 14.54 -24.07 15.43
N ASP A 178 15.63 -23.50 14.96
CA ASP A 178 16.17 -22.21 15.40
C ASP A 178 15.62 -21.01 14.60
N VAL A 179 14.86 -21.25 13.51
CA VAL A 179 14.26 -20.18 12.70
C VAL A 179 12.92 -19.77 13.28
N THR A 180 12.81 -18.48 13.64
CA THR A 180 11.58 -17.90 14.19
C THR A 180 10.99 -16.81 13.32
N LYS A 181 11.79 -16.19 12.45
CA LYS A 181 11.37 -15.09 11.56
C LYS A 181 11.99 -15.22 10.19
N LEU A 182 11.25 -14.71 9.19
CA LEU A 182 11.79 -14.43 7.86
C LEU A 182 11.73 -12.93 7.61
N ARG A 183 12.84 -12.38 7.12
CA ARG A 183 12.95 -11.01 6.64
C ARG A 183 13.09 -11.03 5.13
N PHE A 184 12.21 -10.31 4.46
CA PHE A 184 12.23 -10.06 3.04
C PHE A 184 12.63 -8.61 2.82
N TYR A 185 13.74 -8.38 2.16
CA TYR A 185 14.23 -7.07 1.76
C TYR A 185 14.34 -7.03 0.25
N TYR A 186 13.73 -6.06 -0.39
CA TYR A 186 13.78 -5.99 -1.85
C TYR A 186 13.83 -4.55 -2.37
N THR A 187 14.47 -4.41 -3.54
CA THR A 187 14.63 -3.19 -4.33
C THR A 187 14.17 -3.44 -5.76
N GLY A 188 14.18 -2.43 -6.62
CA GLY A 188 13.71 -2.54 -8.01
C GLY A 188 12.21 -2.27 -8.17
N GLY A 189 11.50 -2.07 -7.07
CA GLY A 189 10.12 -1.61 -7.04
C GLY A 189 9.98 -0.27 -6.32
N SER A 190 8.74 0.14 -6.11
CA SER A 190 8.38 1.42 -5.49
C SER A 190 7.40 1.23 -4.33
N GLY A 191 7.56 2.04 -3.29
CA GLY A 191 6.58 2.20 -2.20
C GLY A 191 5.59 3.34 -2.44
N ALA A 192 5.67 3.98 -3.60
CA ALA A 192 4.78 5.05 -4.02
C ALA A 192 4.43 4.88 -5.50
N PHE A 193 3.30 5.43 -5.92
CA PHE A 193 2.86 5.37 -7.30
C PHE A 193 2.27 6.71 -7.77
N ASP A 194 2.33 6.95 -9.07
CA ASP A 194 1.62 8.01 -9.75
C ASP A 194 0.21 7.54 -10.08
N ALA A 195 -0.81 8.21 -9.53
CA ALA A 195 -2.20 7.82 -9.74
C ALA A 195 -2.69 8.04 -11.19
N THR A 196 -1.99 8.84 -11.99
CA THR A 196 -2.36 9.09 -13.39
C THR A 196 -1.91 7.97 -14.32
N THR A 197 -0.89 7.20 -13.92
CA THR A 197 -0.33 6.09 -14.69
C THR A 197 -0.52 4.73 -14.04
N GLY A 198 -0.71 4.68 -12.72
CA GLY A 198 -0.72 3.45 -11.92
C GLY A 198 0.67 2.82 -11.75
N LEU A 199 1.75 3.55 -12.09
CA LEU A 199 3.13 3.06 -12.05
C LEU A 199 3.89 3.63 -10.86
N GLY A 200 4.92 2.91 -10.41
CA GLY A 200 5.81 3.33 -9.34
C GLY A 200 6.59 4.59 -9.70
N CYS A 201 6.62 5.58 -8.79
CA CYS A 201 7.21 6.89 -9.05
C CYS A 201 8.50 7.19 -8.27
N VAL A 202 8.92 6.32 -7.34
CA VAL A 202 10.14 6.49 -6.56
C VAL A 202 10.93 5.20 -6.45
N ASN A 203 12.26 5.27 -6.52
CA ASN A 203 13.10 4.13 -6.17
C ASN A 203 13.09 3.96 -4.66
N SER A 204 12.59 2.84 -4.18
CA SER A 204 12.54 2.56 -2.75
C SER A 204 12.98 1.14 -2.44
N LYS A 205 13.50 0.99 -1.23
CA LYS A 205 13.69 -0.30 -0.60
C LYS A 205 12.46 -0.64 0.22
N GLN A 206 12.05 -1.88 0.17
CA GLN A 206 10.92 -2.42 0.90
C GLN A 206 11.43 -3.52 1.82
N GLU A 207 10.92 -3.56 3.05
CA GLU A 207 11.24 -4.58 4.03
C GLU A 207 9.97 -5.05 4.72
N VAL A 208 9.78 -6.36 4.78
CA VAL A 208 8.71 -6.99 5.55
C VAL A 208 9.26 -8.17 6.34
N LYS A 209 8.76 -8.36 7.56
CA LYS A 209 9.13 -9.45 8.45
C LYS A 209 7.88 -10.24 8.81
N PHE A 210 8.02 -11.55 8.76
CA PHE A 210 6.98 -12.48 9.18
C PHE A 210 7.51 -13.35 10.32
N ASP A 211 6.70 -13.49 11.37
CA ASP A 211 6.92 -14.56 12.34
C ASP A 211 6.57 -15.90 11.68
N VAL A 212 7.44 -16.89 11.84
CA VAL A 212 7.31 -18.17 11.15
C VAL A 212 6.57 -19.17 12.03
N THR A 213 5.59 -19.84 11.46
CA THR A 213 4.97 -21.03 12.04
C THR A 213 5.29 -22.25 11.17
N ALA A 214 5.30 -23.44 11.74
CA ALA A 214 5.65 -24.67 11.01
C ALA A 214 4.78 -24.91 9.76
N THR A 215 3.57 -24.38 9.74
CA THR A 215 2.60 -24.56 8.65
C THR A 215 2.60 -23.42 7.64
N GLN A 216 3.17 -22.26 7.96
CA GLN A 216 3.21 -21.13 7.03
C GLN A 216 4.36 -21.31 6.06
N LYS A 217 4.07 -21.63 4.82
CA LYS A 217 5.03 -21.87 3.75
C LYS A 217 4.98 -20.82 2.65
N GLN A 218 4.00 -19.91 2.66
CA GLN A 218 3.75 -18.93 1.62
C GLN A 218 3.78 -17.51 2.18
N PHE A 219 4.45 -16.61 1.44
CA PHE A 219 4.64 -15.20 1.81
C PHE A 219 4.41 -14.33 0.59
N ASP A 220 3.52 -13.36 0.71
CA ASP A 220 3.11 -12.47 -0.37
C ASP A 220 3.84 -11.11 -0.24
N LEU A 221 4.57 -10.73 -1.30
CA LEU A 221 5.35 -9.50 -1.37
C LEU A 221 4.82 -8.63 -2.51
N TYR A 222 4.21 -7.51 -2.16
CA TYR A 222 3.62 -6.58 -3.13
C TYR A 222 4.56 -5.42 -3.43
N THR A 223 4.52 -4.92 -4.66
CA THR A 223 5.25 -3.71 -5.06
C THR A 223 4.56 -3.01 -6.22
N PHE A 224 4.78 -1.70 -6.34
CA PHE A 224 4.47 -0.95 -7.56
C PHE A 224 5.69 -1.01 -8.48
N LEU A 225 5.50 -1.33 -9.75
CA LEU A 225 6.57 -1.36 -10.74
C LEU A 225 6.69 -0.01 -11.46
N HIS A 226 7.90 0.36 -11.89
CA HIS A 226 8.15 1.60 -12.63
C HIS A 226 7.69 1.54 -14.09
N ASP A 227 7.40 0.33 -14.58
CA ASP A 227 6.80 0.04 -15.87
C ASP A 227 5.85 -1.15 -15.70
N THR A 228 5.14 -1.57 -16.73
CA THR A 228 4.26 -2.76 -16.73
C THR A 228 5.00 -4.06 -16.40
N THR A 229 6.31 -4.09 -16.62
CA THR A 229 7.22 -5.19 -16.24
C THR A 229 8.46 -4.63 -15.53
N GLY A 230 9.11 -5.48 -14.71
CA GLY A 230 10.33 -5.10 -14.00
C GLY A 230 10.98 -6.29 -13.32
N THR A 231 12.08 -6.05 -12.62
CA THR A 231 12.77 -7.06 -11.81
C THR A 231 12.95 -6.51 -10.41
N ILE A 232 12.56 -7.27 -9.39
CA ILE A 232 12.94 -6.97 -8.01
C ILE A 232 14.17 -7.79 -7.62
N HIS A 233 15.09 -7.14 -6.89
CA HIS A 233 16.24 -7.79 -6.26
C HIS A 233 15.83 -8.13 -4.83
N LEU A 234 15.50 -9.39 -4.58
CA LEU A 234 14.95 -9.90 -3.33
C LEU A 234 16.02 -10.60 -2.51
N THR A 235 16.22 -10.15 -1.28
CA THR A 235 17.02 -10.80 -0.26
C THR A 235 16.09 -11.43 0.78
N VAL A 236 16.19 -12.71 1.00
CA VAL A 236 15.45 -13.45 2.03
C VAL A 236 16.43 -13.90 3.10
N THR A 237 16.14 -13.54 4.35
CA THR A 237 16.97 -13.88 5.51
C THR A 237 16.13 -14.58 6.56
N ALA A 238 16.56 -15.74 7.03
CA ALA A 238 15.97 -16.41 8.18
C ALA A 238 16.71 -16.03 9.47
N LEU A 239 15.96 -15.65 10.48
CA LEU A 239 16.45 -15.15 11.75
C LEU A 239 16.04 -16.09 12.89
N ASP A 240 16.91 -16.22 13.89
CA ASP A 240 16.59 -16.88 15.15
C ASP A 240 15.80 -15.94 16.10
N ALA A 241 15.48 -16.43 17.29
CA ALA A 241 14.78 -15.66 18.32
C ALA A 241 15.55 -14.42 18.81
N SER A 242 16.88 -14.42 18.68
CA SER A 242 17.77 -13.31 19.04
C SER A 242 17.95 -12.30 17.89
N GLY A 243 17.42 -12.60 16.70
CA GLY A 243 17.58 -11.80 15.49
C GLY A 243 18.89 -12.03 14.74
N VAL A 244 19.60 -13.13 15.03
CA VAL A 244 20.80 -13.54 14.32
C VAL A 244 20.42 -14.19 12.98
N GLU A 245 21.14 -13.83 11.93
CA GLU A 245 20.94 -14.40 10.57
C GLU A 245 21.59 -15.78 10.47
N ASN A 246 20.77 -16.81 10.22
CA ASN A 246 21.24 -18.18 10.07
C ASN A 246 21.26 -18.65 8.61
N TYR A 247 20.34 -18.13 7.79
CA TYR A 247 20.21 -18.46 6.38
C TYR A 247 19.95 -17.19 5.57
N HIS A 248 20.56 -17.14 4.37
CA HIS A 248 20.46 -16.00 3.47
C HIS A 248 20.46 -16.46 2.02
N ARG A 249 19.54 -15.92 1.21
CA ARG A 249 19.50 -16.12 -0.23
C ARG A 249 19.03 -14.86 -0.96
N GLU A 250 19.54 -14.70 -2.17
CA GLU A 250 19.21 -13.57 -3.05
C GLU A 250 18.63 -14.08 -4.36
N PHE A 251 17.66 -13.32 -4.88
CA PHE A 251 16.93 -13.67 -6.09
C PHE A 251 16.69 -12.42 -6.94
N ASP A 252 16.88 -12.54 -8.25
CA ASP A 252 16.37 -11.59 -9.23
C ASP A 252 15.03 -12.11 -9.75
N VAL A 253 13.93 -11.45 -9.36
CA VAL A 253 12.58 -11.93 -9.64
C VAL A 253 11.94 -11.06 -10.71
N PRO A 254 11.68 -11.59 -11.92
CA PRO A 254 10.92 -10.87 -12.93
C PRO A 254 9.46 -10.71 -12.47
N MET A 255 8.96 -9.49 -12.58
CA MET A 255 7.63 -9.11 -12.13
C MET A 255 6.85 -8.48 -13.28
N GLN A 256 5.53 -8.61 -13.22
CA GLN A 256 4.61 -7.94 -14.14
C GLN A 256 3.43 -7.36 -13.34
N GLN A 257 3.00 -6.15 -13.68
CA GLN A 257 1.85 -5.50 -13.05
C GLN A 257 0.59 -6.34 -13.24
N ASN A 258 -0.21 -6.49 -12.18
CA ASN A 258 -1.40 -7.32 -12.13
C ASN A 258 -1.17 -8.83 -12.39
N TYR A 259 0.07 -9.32 -12.14
CA TYR A 259 0.43 -10.74 -12.22
C TYR A 259 1.02 -11.24 -10.91
N ILE A 260 0.87 -12.54 -10.67
CA ILE A 260 1.57 -13.25 -9.59
C ILE A 260 2.81 -13.92 -10.17
N THR A 261 3.97 -13.61 -9.60
CA THR A 261 5.20 -14.41 -9.80
C THR A 261 5.36 -15.34 -8.62
N TRP A 262 5.24 -16.64 -8.86
CA TRP A 262 5.52 -17.69 -7.88
C TRP A 262 7.01 -17.98 -7.86
N LEU A 263 7.64 -17.80 -6.71
CA LEU A 263 9.05 -18.14 -6.47
C LEU A 263 9.10 -19.25 -5.43
N SER A 264 9.29 -20.49 -5.87
CA SER A 264 9.13 -21.69 -5.04
C SER A 264 10.39 -22.52 -5.00
N GLY A 265 10.80 -23.02 -3.83
CA GLY A 265 11.93 -23.92 -3.70
C GLY A 265 12.29 -24.31 -2.28
N ALA A 266 13.33 -25.16 -2.16
CA ALA A 266 13.93 -25.55 -0.89
C ALA A 266 14.85 -24.43 -0.41
N PHE A 267 14.42 -23.67 0.60
CA PHE A 267 15.17 -22.51 1.10
C PHE A 267 16.35 -22.93 2.00
N PHE A 268 16.17 -23.91 2.86
CA PHE A 268 17.14 -24.30 3.87
C PHE A 268 18.09 -25.43 3.40
N ASN A 269 17.59 -26.36 2.59
CA ASN A 269 18.34 -27.55 2.15
C ASN A 269 18.81 -27.46 0.70
N GLY A 270 18.44 -26.40 -0.05
CA GLY A 270 18.85 -26.22 -1.43
C GLY A 270 20.32 -25.84 -1.55
N SER A 271 21.07 -26.48 -2.45
CA SER A 271 22.41 -26.01 -2.88
C SER A 271 22.20 -24.65 -3.57
N GLY A 272 22.80 -23.61 -3.00
CA GLY A 272 22.63 -22.22 -3.45
C GLY A 272 23.11 -21.97 -4.89
N SER A 273 22.23 -22.24 -5.84
CA SER A 273 22.39 -21.83 -7.22
C SER A 273 21.08 -21.14 -7.63
N SER A 274 21.15 -19.85 -7.85
CA SER A 274 20.07 -19.07 -8.46
C SER A 274 19.98 -19.49 -9.93
N SER A 275 19.17 -20.51 -10.24
CA SER A 275 18.77 -20.79 -11.60
C SER A 275 17.32 -20.40 -11.79
N THR A 276 17.11 -19.34 -12.54
CA THR A 276 15.79 -18.94 -13.04
C THR A 276 15.44 -19.83 -14.24
N ASP A 277 14.88 -21.00 -13.97
CA ASP A 277 14.15 -21.74 -14.99
C ASP A 277 12.68 -21.35 -14.92
N VAL A 278 12.25 -20.51 -15.84
CA VAL A 278 10.83 -20.15 -16.02
C VAL A 278 10.10 -21.35 -16.61
N THR A 279 9.44 -22.11 -15.77
CA THR A 279 8.64 -23.25 -16.21
C THR A 279 7.16 -23.03 -15.84
N LYS A 280 6.37 -22.69 -16.86
CA LYS A 280 4.91 -22.74 -16.88
C LYS A 280 4.15 -21.50 -16.41
N VAL A 281 3.49 -20.85 -17.36
CA VAL A 281 2.40 -19.88 -17.12
C VAL A 281 1.13 -20.64 -16.81
N THR A 282 0.55 -20.41 -15.63
CA THR A 282 -0.80 -20.90 -15.28
C THR A 282 -1.69 -19.68 -15.03
N VAL A 283 -2.84 -19.61 -15.69
CA VAL A 283 -3.77 -18.50 -15.55
C VAL A 283 -4.60 -18.69 -14.29
N ASN A 284 -4.59 -17.70 -13.38
CA ASN A 284 -5.48 -17.62 -12.23
C ASN A 284 -6.56 -16.56 -12.48
N THR A 285 -7.80 -16.86 -12.11
CA THR A 285 -8.99 -16.05 -12.40
C THR A 285 -9.06 -14.72 -11.66
N ASP A 286 -8.24 -14.52 -10.61
CA ASP A 286 -8.24 -13.31 -9.77
C ASP A 286 -7.15 -12.29 -10.15
N TRP A 287 -6.15 -12.70 -10.94
CA TRP A 287 -5.05 -11.88 -11.46
C TRP A 287 -4.98 -12.05 -12.98
N ALA A 288 -4.35 -11.11 -13.67
CA ALA A 288 -4.21 -11.19 -15.13
C ALA A 288 -3.41 -12.44 -15.57
N GLY A 289 -2.53 -12.96 -14.72
CA GLY A 289 -1.78 -14.20 -14.95
C GLY A 289 -0.79 -14.52 -13.84
N GLU A 290 -0.07 -15.64 -14.01
CA GLU A 290 0.93 -16.14 -13.08
C GLU A 290 2.21 -16.57 -13.80
N ASN A 291 3.36 -16.32 -13.19
CA ASN A 291 4.66 -16.84 -13.58
C ASN A 291 5.21 -17.73 -12.45
N HIS A 292 5.76 -18.89 -12.77
CA HIS A 292 6.32 -19.82 -11.77
C HIS A 292 7.84 -19.94 -11.95
N ILE A 293 8.57 -19.74 -10.87
CA ILE A 293 10.02 -19.88 -10.78
C ILE A 293 10.33 -20.85 -9.65
N THR A 294 11.24 -21.80 -9.90
CA THR A 294 11.74 -22.74 -8.89
C THR A 294 13.21 -22.45 -8.61
N PHE A 295 13.61 -22.46 -7.35
CA PHE A 295 14.97 -22.25 -6.87
C PHE A 295 15.51 -23.43 -6.03
#